data_5aa4afaad53bc29dc652ce0ff290277e
#
_entry.id   5aa4afaad53bc29dc652ce0ff290277e
#
_cell.length_a   1.000
_cell.length_b   1.000
_cell.length_c   1.000
_cell.angle_alpha   90.00
_cell.angle_beta   90.00
_cell.angle_gamma   90.00
#
_symmetry.space_group_name_H-M   'P 1'
#
loop_
_entity.id
_entity.type
_entity.pdbx_description
1 polymer ?
#
loop_
_entity_poly.entity_id
_entity_poly.type
_entity_poly.pdbx_seq_one_letter_code
_entity_poly.pdbx_strand_id
1 'polypeptide(L)'
;MTILITGGAGFIGSHVLNLFVEKYPQHQFFNLDALTYAGNLENLKAIQTHPNYTFVKGDITDENFINNLFKVHKFERVIHLAAESHVDRSIKDPLAFIKTNIFGTTILLNAFKNTWKNDFKDKLFYHVSTDEVYGSLGEVGLFTETTPYDPNSPYSA
;
A
#
# COMPACT_ATOMS: atom_id res chain seq x y z
N MET A 1 -10.23 12.80 -9.40
CA MET A 1 -9.17 12.63 -8.38
C MET A 1 -8.09 11.72 -8.93
N THR A 2 -6.85 11.95 -8.51
CA THR A 2 -5.71 11.07 -8.83
C THR A 2 -5.38 10.21 -7.61
N ILE A 3 -5.46 8.91 -7.76
CA ILE A 3 -5.37 7.94 -6.66
C ILE A 3 -4.18 7.01 -6.91
N LEU A 4 -3.28 6.90 -5.93
CA LEU A 4 -2.19 5.92 -5.94
C LEU A 4 -2.62 4.69 -5.15
N ILE A 5 -2.46 3.52 -5.75
CA ILE A 5 -2.58 2.23 -5.06
C ILE A 5 -1.23 1.54 -5.12
N THR A 6 -0.61 1.27 -3.99
CA THR A 6 0.65 0.55 -3.92
C THR A 6 0.42 -0.93 -3.64
N GLY A 7 1.25 -1.81 -4.20
CA GLY A 7 1.04 -3.25 -4.08
C GLY A 7 -0.16 -3.77 -4.89
N GLY A 8 -0.53 -3.03 -5.95
CA GLY A 8 -1.72 -3.33 -6.72
C GLY A 8 -1.63 -4.57 -7.60
N ALA A 9 -0.44 -5.14 -7.84
CA ALA A 9 -0.29 -6.42 -8.53
C ALA A 9 -0.36 -7.63 -7.56
N GLY A 10 -0.43 -7.39 -6.25
CA GLY A 10 -0.64 -8.41 -5.22
C GLY A 10 -2.09 -8.88 -5.14
N PHE A 11 -2.37 -9.84 -4.24
CA PHE A 11 -3.69 -10.44 -4.12
C PHE A 11 -4.79 -9.41 -3.79
N ILE A 12 -4.67 -8.71 -2.68
CA ILE A 12 -5.69 -7.72 -2.27
C ILE A 12 -5.73 -6.54 -3.25
N GLY A 13 -4.54 -6.01 -3.61
CA GLY A 13 -4.43 -4.84 -4.48
C GLY A 13 -5.06 -5.01 -5.85
N SER A 14 -4.91 -6.20 -6.46
CA SER A 14 -5.51 -6.50 -7.76
C SER A 14 -7.04 -6.52 -7.71
N HIS A 15 -7.63 -7.04 -6.63
CA HIS A 15 -9.09 -7.01 -6.45
C HIS A 15 -9.62 -5.59 -6.25
N VAL A 16 -8.90 -4.77 -5.46
CA VAL A 16 -9.25 -3.35 -5.28
C VAL A 16 -9.19 -2.60 -6.60
N LEU A 17 -8.13 -2.79 -7.38
CA LEU A 17 -7.96 -2.13 -8.67
C LEU A 17 -9.03 -2.55 -9.69
N ASN A 18 -9.28 -3.86 -9.87
CA ASN A 18 -10.31 -4.34 -10.79
C ASN A 18 -11.69 -3.76 -10.43
N LEU A 19 -12.03 -3.73 -9.14
CA LEU A 19 -13.29 -3.13 -8.70
C LEU A 19 -13.35 -1.61 -8.93
N PHE A 20 -12.28 -0.88 -8.55
CA PHE A 20 -12.33 0.58 -8.50
C PHE A 20 -12.18 1.22 -9.88
N VAL A 21 -11.38 0.66 -10.77
CA VAL A 21 -11.18 1.17 -12.13
C VAL A 21 -12.49 1.16 -12.90
N GLU A 22 -13.27 0.07 -12.79
CA GLU A 22 -14.58 -0.04 -13.43
C GLU A 22 -15.65 0.83 -12.75
N LYS A 23 -15.70 0.77 -11.41
CA LYS A 23 -16.75 1.44 -10.63
C LYS A 23 -16.62 2.97 -10.62
N TYR A 24 -15.42 3.50 -10.76
CA TYR A 24 -15.13 4.93 -10.64
C TYR A 24 -14.39 5.48 -11.86
N PRO A 25 -14.99 5.45 -13.08
CA PRO A 25 -14.32 5.84 -14.32
C PRO A 25 -13.89 7.31 -14.37
N GLN A 26 -14.45 8.16 -13.49
CA GLN A 26 -14.08 9.58 -13.35
C GLN A 26 -12.80 9.82 -12.55
N HIS A 27 -12.19 8.79 -11.96
CA HIS A 27 -10.94 8.88 -11.21
C HIS A 27 -9.79 8.25 -11.99
N GLN A 28 -8.57 8.75 -11.79
CA GLN A 28 -7.36 8.18 -12.36
C GLN A 28 -6.66 7.31 -11.31
N PHE A 29 -6.42 6.05 -11.64
CA PHE A 29 -5.77 5.08 -10.76
C PHE A 29 -4.36 4.78 -11.24
N PHE A 30 -3.39 4.98 -10.37
CA PHE A 30 -2.00 4.61 -10.56
C PHE A 30 -1.69 3.41 -9.67
N ASN A 31 -1.22 2.34 -10.29
CA ASN A 31 -0.80 1.12 -9.61
C ASN A 31 0.72 1.11 -9.50
N LEU A 32 1.26 1.38 -8.32
CA LEU A 32 2.69 1.26 -8.05
C LEU A 32 3.00 -0.11 -7.45
N ASP A 33 3.80 -0.90 -8.17
CA ASP A 33 4.23 -2.23 -7.70
C ASP A 33 5.66 -2.53 -8.13
N ALA A 34 6.44 -3.11 -7.23
CA ALA A 34 7.82 -3.52 -7.50
C ALA A 34 7.89 -4.82 -8.30
N LEU A 35 6.78 -5.57 -8.40
CA LEU A 35 6.70 -6.91 -8.99
C LEU A 35 7.70 -7.87 -8.36
N THR A 36 7.68 -7.93 -7.04
CA THR A 36 8.40 -8.95 -6.27
C THR A 36 7.70 -10.31 -6.39
N TYR A 37 8.00 -11.25 -5.53
CA TYR A 37 7.46 -12.62 -5.60
C TYR A 37 5.92 -12.72 -5.56
N ALA A 38 5.24 -11.72 -4.96
CA ALA A 38 3.77 -11.71 -4.83
C ALA A 38 3.06 -10.90 -5.92
N GLY A 39 3.79 -10.11 -6.70
CA GLY A 39 3.23 -9.26 -7.76
C GLY A 39 3.01 -10.02 -9.06
N ASN A 40 1.77 -10.05 -9.56
CA ASN A 40 1.42 -10.69 -10.83
C ASN A 40 0.47 -9.82 -11.65
N LEU A 41 0.94 -9.29 -12.79
CA LEU A 41 0.15 -8.44 -13.69
C LEU A 41 -0.98 -9.20 -14.41
N GLU A 42 -0.93 -10.54 -14.46
CA GLU A 42 -2.01 -11.34 -15.01
C GLU A 42 -3.35 -11.10 -14.28
N ASN A 43 -3.28 -10.78 -12.99
CA ASN A 43 -4.45 -10.44 -12.16
C ASN A 43 -5.16 -9.15 -12.60
N LEU A 44 -4.50 -8.34 -13.43
CA LEU A 44 -4.95 -7.02 -13.86
C LEU A 44 -5.27 -6.95 -15.37
N LYS A 45 -5.27 -8.09 -16.07
CA LYS A 45 -5.56 -8.14 -17.52
C LYS A 45 -6.84 -7.45 -17.90
N ALA A 46 -7.89 -7.57 -17.10
CA ALA A 46 -9.20 -6.99 -17.37
C ALA A 46 -9.16 -5.45 -17.48
N ILE A 47 -8.27 -4.82 -16.73
CA ILE A 47 -8.18 -3.36 -16.63
C ILE A 47 -6.93 -2.75 -17.27
N GLN A 48 -6.00 -3.57 -17.78
CA GLN A 48 -4.68 -3.09 -18.22
C GLN A 48 -4.75 -2.04 -19.35
N THR A 49 -5.81 -2.05 -20.15
CA THR A 49 -6.03 -1.08 -21.25
C THR A 49 -7.08 -0.02 -20.90
N HIS A 50 -7.55 -0.01 -19.64
CA HIS A 50 -8.58 0.93 -19.25
C HIS A 50 -8.03 2.37 -19.20
N PRO A 51 -8.74 3.38 -19.75
CA PRO A 51 -8.20 4.73 -19.92
C PRO A 51 -7.90 5.46 -18.60
N ASN A 52 -8.49 5.02 -17.49
CA ASN A 52 -8.27 5.58 -16.16
C ASN A 52 -7.32 4.73 -15.28
N TYR A 53 -6.61 3.76 -15.88
CA TYR A 53 -5.63 2.92 -15.19
C TYR A 53 -4.22 3.16 -15.74
N THR A 54 -3.25 3.28 -14.87
CA THR A 54 -1.82 3.39 -15.21
C THR A 54 -1.00 2.50 -14.30
N PHE A 55 -0.22 1.57 -14.89
CA PHE A 55 0.75 0.79 -14.15
C PHE A 55 2.09 1.54 -14.07
N VAL A 56 2.69 1.56 -12.89
CA VAL A 56 3.99 2.14 -12.60
C VAL A 56 4.84 1.09 -11.91
N LYS A 57 5.91 0.63 -12.55
CA LYS A 57 6.87 -0.26 -11.91
C LYS A 57 7.83 0.55 -11.05
N GLY A 58 7.91 0.24 -9.75
CA GLY A 58 8.81 0.92 -8.84
C GLY A 58 8.74 0.38 -7.42
N ASP A 59 9.79 0.64 -6.65
CA ASP A 59 9.90 0.23 -5.25
C ASP A 59 9.59 1.42 -4.34
N ILE A 60 8.74 1.22 -3.34
CA ILE A 60 8.38 2.25 -2.35
C ILE A 60 9.58 2.68 -1.50
N THR A 61 10.65 1.90 -1.47
CA THR A 61 11.89 2.22 -0.76
C THR A 61 12.86 3.10 -1.55
N ASP A 62 12.57 3.36 -2.83
CA ASP A 62 13.33 4.33 -3.63
C ASP A 62 12.77 5.75 -3.42
N GLU A 63 13.39 6.47 -2.48
CA GLU A 63 12.94 7.80 -2.08
C GLU A 63 12.95 8.81 -3.25
N ASN A 64 13.96 8.78 -4.10
CA ASN A 64 14.07 9.70 -5.24
C ASN A 64 12.97 9.45 -6.26
N PHE A 65 12.72 8.18 -6.57
CA PHE A 65 11.65 7.77 -7.46
C PHE A 65 10.28 8.19 -6.91
N ILE A 66 9.99 7.90 -5.65
CA ILE A 66 8.71 8.24 -5.00
C ILE A 66 8.49 9.75 -4.94
N ASN A 67 9.50 10.53 -4.53
CA ASN A 67 9.39 11.99 -4.50
C ASN A 67 9.11 12.57 -5.89
N ASN A 68 9.76 12.06 -6.94
CA ASN A 68 9.48 12.48 -8.31
C ASN A 68 8.07 12.09 -8.76
N LEU A 69 7.63 10.88 -8.47
CA LEU A 69 6.28 10.39 -8.81
C LEU A 69 5.19 11.28 -8.20
N PHE A 70 5.32 11.63 -6.92
CA PHE A 70 4.38 12.51 -6.22
C PHE A 70 4.42 13.96 -6.75
N LYS A 71 5.61 14.45 -7.10
CA LYS A 71 5.77 15.79 -7.69
C LYS A 71 5.05 15.92 -9.04
N VAL A 72 5.11 14.86 -9.86
CA VAL A 72 4.48 14.85 -11.20
C VAL A 72 2.97 14.70 -11.10
N HIS A 73 2.49 13.73 -10.32
CA HIS A 73 1.08 13.33 -10.36
C HIS A 73 0.21 13.93 -9.25
N LYS A 74 0.82 14.43 -8.14
CA LYS A 74 0.11 15.08 -7.02
C LYS A 74 -1.09 14.25 -6.53
N PHE A 75 -0.84 13.01 -6.13
CA PHE A 75 -1.90 12.09 -5.69
C PHE A 75 -2.71 12.66 -4.52
N GLU A 76 -4.00 12.79 -4.73
CA GLU A 76 -4.95 13.28 -3.72
C GLU A 76 -5.30 12.19 -2.70
N ARG A 77 -5.21 10.92 -3.12
CA ARG A 77 -5.45 9.77 -2.26
C ARG A 77 -4.39 8.70 -2.50
N VAL A 78 -4.01 8.06 -1.41
CA VAL A 78 -3.13 6.88 -1.42
C VAL A 78 -3.83 5.75 -0.71
N ILE A 79 -3.88 4.57 -1.34
CA ILE A 79 -4.26 3.31 -0.70
C ILE A 79 -2.99 2.47 -0.67
N HIS A 80 -2.42 2.32 0.51
CA HIS A 80 -1.14 1.68 0.69
C HIS A 80 -1.32 0.22 1.11
N LEU A 81 -1.05 -0.69 0.17
CA LEU A 81 -1.14 -2.14 0.32
C LEU A 81 0.20 -2.85 0.09
N ALA A 82 1.22 -2.13 -0.42
CA ALA A 82 2.54 -2.71 -0.63
C ALA A 82 3.19 -3.04 0.72
N ALA A 83 3.49 -4.29 0.95
CA ALA A 83 4.14 -4.77 2.16
C ALA A 83 4.82 -6.13 1.93
N GLU A 84 5.83 -6.45 2.72
CA GLU A 84 6.20 -7.81 3.03
C GLU A 84 5.23 -8.34 4.09
N SER A 85 4.57 -9.49 3.86
CA SER A 85 3.45 -9.95 4.68
C SER A 85 3.55 -11.40 5.19
N HIS A 86 4.60 -12.14 4.83
CA HIS A 86 4.77 -13.53 5.27
C HIS A 86 5.51 -13.63 6.60
N VAL A 87 4.82 -14.05 7.67
CA VAL A 87 5.36 -14.18 9.03
C VAL A 87 6.64 -15.01 9.07
N ASP A 88 6.65 -16.23 8.49
CA ASP A 88 7.85 -17.08 8.47
C ASP A 88 9.05 -16.45 7.78
N ARG A 89 8.81 -15.62 6.76
CA ARG A 89 9.87 -14.85 6.12
C ARG A 89 10.39 -13.74 7.01
N SER A 90 9.50 -13.09 7.78
CA SER A 90 9.90 -12.02 8.70
C SER A 90 10.85 -12.52 9.80
N ILE A 91 10.66 -13.76 10.23
CA ILE A 91 11.54 -14.40 11.22
C ILE A 91 12.93 -14.69 10.62
N LYS A 92 12.98 -15.08 9.33
CA LYS A 92 14.22 -15.41 8.64
C LYS A 92 15.01 -14.16 8.18
N ASP A 93 14.30 -13.14 7.73
CA ASP A 93 14.87 -11.88 7.24
C ASP A 93 14.05 -10.66 7.71
N PRO A 94 14.19 -10.28 8.98
CA PRO A 94 13.43 -9.16 9.54
C PRO A 94 13.81 -7.81 8.90
N LEU A 95 15.04 -7.66 8.38
CA LEU A 95 15.49 -6.41 7.78
C LEU A 95 14.74 -6.09 6.48
N ALA A 96 14.37 -7.09 5.69
CA ALA A 96 13.53 -6.88 4.51
C ALA A 96 12.17 -6.27 4.90
N PHE A 97 11.58 -6.73 6.01
CA PHE A 97 10.32 -6.21 6.54
C PHE A 97 10.45 -4.77 7.05
N ILE A 98 11.49 -4.47 7.83
CA ILE A 98 11.78 -3.10 8.27
C ILE A 98 11.96 -2.18 7.07
N LYS A 99 12.74 -2.61 6.07
CA LYS A 99 12.98 -1.82 4.87
C LYS A 99 11.68 -1.53 4.11
N THR A 100 10.86 -2.53 3.84
CA THR A 100 9.64 -2.34 3.06
C THR A 100 8.54 -1.69 3.90
N ASN A 101 8.19 -2.27 5.05
CA ASN A 101 6.99 -1.89 5.78
C ASN A 101 7.17 -0.62 6.61
N ILE A 102 8.37 -0.35 7.13
CA ILE A 102 8.62 0.85 7.92
C ILE A 102 9.22 1.95 7.04
N PHE A 103 10.36 1.67 6.40
CA PHE A 103 11.09 2.69 5.66
C PHE A 103 10.32 3.11 4.39
N GLY A 104 9.83 2.15 3.61
CA GLY A 104 9.01 2.44 2.43
C GLY A 104 7.73 3.20 2.76
N THR A 105 7.00 2.80 3.81
CA THR A 105 5.81 3.53 4.28
C THR A 105 6.15 4.96 4.72
N THR A 106 7.27 5.14 5.41
CA THR A 106 7.73 6.48 5.83
C THR A 106 8.04 7.37 4.64
N ILE A 107 8.69 6.84 3.60
CA ILE A 107 8.96 7.58 2.35
C ILE A 107 7.65 8.03 1.69
N LEU A 108 6.68 7.14 1.55
CA LEU A 108 5.37 7.47 0.97
C LEU A 108 4.63 8.55 1.77
N LEU A 109 4.61 8.43 3.10
CA LEU A 109 3.99 9.43 3.98
C LEU A 109 4.66 10.79 3.86
N ASN A 110 5.99 10.84 3.81
CA ASN A 110 6.75 12.07 3.64
C ASN A 110 6.49 12.70 2.26
N ALA A 111 6.49 11.91 1.20
CA ALA A 111 6.19 12.39 -0.15
C ALA A 111 4.77 12.96 -0.24
N PHE A 112 3.78 12.29 0.34
CA PHE A 112 2.39 12.76 0.42
C PHE A 112 2.30 14.07 1.22
N LYS A 113 2.88 14.11 2.42
CA LYS A 113 2.93 15.30 3.27
C LYS A 113 3.59 16.50 2.54
N ASN A 114 4.73 16.27 1.91
CA ASN A 114 5.49 17.33 1.22
C ASN A 114 4.76 17.86 -0.01
N THR A 115 3.98 17.02 -0.69
CA THR A 115 3.16 17.42 -1.85
C THR A 115 2.06 18.40 -1.44
N TRP A 116 1.39 18.15 -0.35
CA TRP A 116 0.20 18.90 0.09
C TRP A 116 0.52 19.92 1.19
N LYS A 117 1.68 19.79 1.87
CA LYS A 117 2.13 20.71 2.94
C LYS A 117 1.08 20.84 4.04
N ASN A 118 0.31 21.94 4.02
CA ASN A 118 -0.72 22.22 5.02
C ASN A 118 -2.14 22.10 4.46
N ASP A 119 -2.30 21.78 3.18
CA ASP A 119 -3.62 21.61 2.55
C ASP A 119 -4.00 20.14 2.45
N PHE A 120 -4.46 19.58 3.58
CA PHE A 120 -4.92 18.19 3.65
C PHE A 120 -6.44 18.06 3.49
N LYS A 121 -7.15 19.14 3.19
CA LYS A 121 -8.58 19.05 2.93
C LYS A 121 -8.84 18.11 1.76
N ASP A 122 -9.73 17.15 1.97
CA ASP A 122 -10.11 16.12 0.99
C ASP A 122 -8.95 15.21 0.53
N LYS A 123 -7.83 15.20 1.24
CA LYS A 123 -6.69 14.31 1.01
C LYS A 123 -6.78 13.10 1.96
N LEU A 124 -6.38 11.92 1.47
CA LEU A 124 -6.43 10.71 2.27
C LEU A 124 -5.19 9.85 2.00
N PHE A 125 -4.49 9.49 3.07
CA PHE A 125 -3.54 8.39 3.06
C PHE A 125 -4.15 7.24 3.86
N TYR A 126 -4.58 6.18 3.17
CA TYR A 126 -5.18 5.00 3.77
C TYR A 126 -4.15 3.87 3.81
N HIS A 127 -3.62 3.62 5.01
CA HIS A 127 -2.67 2.54 5.26
C HIS A 127 -3.41 1.29 5.72
N VAL A 128 -3.25 0.20 4.96
CA VAL A 128 -3.82 -1.10 5.34
C VAL A 128 -2.79 -1.83 6.22
N SER A 129 -3.14 -2.01 7.47
CA SER A 129 -2.36 -2.73 8.47
C SER A 129 -2.84 -4.18 8.60
N THR A 130 -2.45 -4.87 9.65
CA THR A 130 -2.84 -6.25 9.98
C THR A 130 -3.44 -6.30 11.39
N ASP A 131 -4.35 -7.24 11.61
CA ASP A 131 -4.88 -7.55 12.94
C ASP A 131 -3.84 -8.22 13.85
N GLU A 132 -2.79 -8.81 13.27
CA GLU A 132 -1.68 -9.41 14.04
C GLU A 132 -0.94 -8.38 14.93
N VAL A 133 -1.10 -7.07 14.70
CA VAL A 133 -0.59 -6.02 15.60
C VAL A 133 -1.19 -6.09 17.00
N TYR A 134 -2.36 -6.72 17.14
CA TYR A 134 -3.06 -6.90 18.43
C TYR A 134 -2.69 -8.22 19.13
N GLY A 135 -1.82 -9.04 18.54
CA GLY A 135 -1.37 -10.31 19.12
C GLY A 135 -2.30 -11.47 18.80
N SER A 136 -2.48 -12.36 19.76
CA SER A 136 -3.31 -13.57 19.59
C SER A 136 -4.67 -13.40 20.27
N LEU A 137 -5.72 -13.58 19.51
CA LEU A 137 -7.06 -13.72 20.06
C LEU A 137 -7.22 -15.14 20.63
N GLY A 138 -7.82 -15.28 21.82
CA GLY A 138 -8.17 -16.59 22.37
C GLY A 138 -9.24 -17.31 21.55
N GLU A 139 -9.89 -18.34 22.13
CA GLU A 139 -10.92 -19.12 21.44
C GLU A 139 -12.18 -18.30 21.10
N VAL A 140 -12.40 -17.19 21.77
CA VAL A 140 -13.57 -16.32 21.59
C VAL A 140 -13.17 -14.85 21.75
N GLY A 141 -13.86 -13.95 21.05
CA GLY A 141 -13.66 -12.52 21.16
C GLY A 141 -13.43 -11.85 19.80
N LEU A 142 -13.19 -10.54 19.85
CA LEU A 142 -12.87 -9.69 18.69
C LEU A 142 -11.83 -8.65 19.10
N PHE A 143 -10.93 -8.32 18.21
CA PHE A 143 -10.13 -7.10 18.34
C PHE A 143 -10.99 -5.87 18.06
N THR A 144 -10.75 -4.81 18.79
CA THR A 144 -11.41 -3.52 18.64
C THR A 144 -10.37 -2.41 18.55
N GLU A 145 -10.79 -1.20 18.22
CA GLU A 145 -9.90 -0.03 18.14
C GLU A 145 -9.26 0.34 19.49
N THR A 146 -9.78 -0.19 20.59
CA THR A 146 -9.24 0.03 21.95
C THR A 146 -8.37 -1.12 22.44
N THR A 147 -8.23 -2.20 21.66
CA THR A 147 -7.36 -3.32 22.02
C THR A 147 -5.89 -2.85 22.02
N PRO A 148 -5.12 -3.10 23.10
CA PRO A 148 -3.69 -2.78 23.12
C PRO A 148 -2.92 -3.55 22.05
N TYR A 149 -1.85 -2.95 21.52
CA TYR A 149 -0.92 -3.65 20.63
C TYR A 149 -0.10 -4.67 21.41
N ASP A 150 0.01 -5.87 20.88
CA ASP A 150 0.78 -7.00 21.43
C ASP A 150 1.37 -7.86 20.30
N PRO A 151 2.22 -7.28 19.41
CA PRO A 151 2.74 -8.00 18.25
C PRO A 151 3.70 -9.12 18.67
N ASN A 152 3.62 -10.26 17.96
CA ASN A 152 4.38 -11.46 18.28
C ASN A 152 5.36 -11.89 17.16
N SER A 153 5.52 -11.09 16.13
CA SER A 153 6.45 -11.35 15.01
C SER A 153 7.10 -10.07 14.50
N PRO A 154 8.25 -10.17 13.79
CA PRO A 154 8.82 -9.00 13.11
C PRO A 154 7.93 -8.39 12.02
N TYR A 155 6.96 -9.16 11.51
CA TYR A 155 5.94 -8.65 10.59
C TYR A 155 4.94 -7.76 11.30
N SER A 156 4.44 -8.19 12.45
CA SER A 156 3.40 -7.48 13.19
C SER A 156 3.92 -6.33 14.07
N ALA A 157 5.23 -6.31 14.37
CA ALA A 157 5.88 -5.27 15.18
C ALA A 157 6.27 -4.06 14.34
#